data_b91a129c8c11c8b8c26ca802dd894153
#
_entry.id   b91a129c8c11c8b8c26ca802dd894153
#
_cell.length_a   1.000
_cell.length_b   1.000
_cell.length_c   1.000
_cell.angle_alpha   90.00
_cell.angle_beta   90.00
_cell.angle_gamma   90.00
#
_symmetry.space_group_name_H-M   'P 1'
#
loop_
_entity.id
_entity.type
_entity.pdbx_description
1 polymer ?
#
loop_
_entity_poly.entity_id
_entity_poly.type
_entity_poly.pdbx_seq_one_letter_code
_entity_poly.pdbx_strand_id
1 'polypeptide(L)'
;QAEFNFKEDYTAYLPYTTNDKQPMPMAFQNVYDITPLSKAQPKLAFLPVTVDCGSVKLTLLESDLEAYPGVFVQSQQGKYGLKGVFAPYPAKTDFYPWRKQEYVTETTDFISRSRGSRSYPWRVLAITEKDTDMPVNNLVYALASPNRIGDTSWIKTGKVAWDWWNDWNLKGVPFKAGINMDTYKYYIDFASRNG
;
A
#
# COMPACT_ATOMS: atom_id res chain seq x y z
N GLN A 1 5.31 15.65 -11.64
CA GLN A 1 5.21 14.26 -12.09
C GLN A 1 6.50 13.53 -11.71
N ALA A 2 6.43 12.35 -11.09
CA ALA A 2 7.60 11.52 -10.79
C ALA A 2 7.83 10.56 -11.96
N GLU A 3 9.07 10.50 -12.46
CA GLU A 3 9.48 9.59 -13.53
C GLU A 3 10.80 8.92 -13.15
N PHE A 4 10.89 7.62 -13.46
CA PHE A 4 12.06 6.78 -13.22
C PHE A 4 12.46 6.18 -14.56
N ASN A 5 13.49 6.75 -15.18
CA ASN A 5 13.96 6.37 -16.52
C ASN A 5 15.26 5.59 -16.43
N PHE A 6 15.36 4.52 -17.17
CA PHE A 6 16.49 3.60 -17.19
C PHE A 6 17.21 3.67 -18.53
N LYS A 7 18.51 3.37 -18.52
CA LYS A 7 19.36 3.42 -19.70
C LYS A 7 19.09 2.26 -20.67
N GLU A 8 18.75 1.10 -20.13
CA GLU A 8 18.61 -0.15 -20.87
C GLU A 8 17.27 -0.83 -20.55
N ASP A 9 16.92 -1.86 -21.32
CA ASP A 9 15.70 -2.64 -21.13
C ASP A 9 15.86 -3.66 -20.01
N TYR A 10 15.92 -3.17 -18.79
CA TYR A 10 16.08 -4.00 -17.58
C TYR A 10 14.82 -4.78 -17.25
N THR A 11 15.00 -5.88 -16.51
CA THR A 11 13.90 -6.67 -15.97
C THR A 11 13.28 -5.96 -14.77
N ALA A 12 11.96 -5.79 -14.81
CA ALA A 12 11.18 -5.21 -13.71
C ALA A 12 10.28 -6.27 -13.05
N TYR A 13 10.09 -6.13 -11.76
CA TYR A 13 9.18 -6.91 -10.93
C TYR A 13 8.01 -6.01 -10.55
N LEU A 14 6.86 -6.24 -11.18
CA LEU A 14 5.71 -5.34 -11.16
C LEU A 14 4.48 -6.02 -10.55
N PRO A 15 4.06 -5.64 -9.34
CA PRO A 15 2.80 -6.14 -8.74
C PRO A 15 1.63 -5.30 -9.26
N TYR A 16 1.05 -5.71 -10.36
CA TYR A 16 -0.10 -5.00 -10.93
C TYR A 16 -1.34 -5.10 -10.04
N THR A 17 -2.11 -4.03 -10.04
CA THR A 17 -3.41 -4.01 -9.37
C THR A 17 -4.40 -4.93 -10.08
N THR A 18 -5.30 -5.57 -9.33
CA THR A 18 -6.23 -6.57 -9.87
C THR A 18 -7.52 -5.96 -10.41
N ASN A 19 -7.84 -4.72 -10.06
CA ASN A 19 -9.09 -4.07 -10.44
C ASN A 19 -8.84 -2.73 -11.14
N ASP A 20 -8.80 -2.75 -12.47
CA ASP A 20 -8.54 -1.59 -13.33
C ASP A 20 -9.81 -0.77 -13.62
N LYS A 21 -10.99 -1.22 -13.17
CA LYS A 21 -12.29 -0.64 -13.52
C LYS A 21 -12.71 0.53 -12.63
N GLN A 22 -12.01 0.75 -11.54
CA GLN A 22 -12.22 1.86 -10.61
C GLN A 22 -11.22 2.98 -10.90
N PRO A 23 -11.52 4.25 -10.58
CA PRO A 23 -10.55 5.36 -10.69
C PRO A 23 -9.22 5.08 -9.98
N MET A 24 -9.29 4.34 -8.85
CA MET A 24 -8.13 3.74 -8.18
C MET A 24 -8.52 2.36 -7.65
N PRO A 25 -7.69 1.35 -7.89
CA PRO A 25 -7.95 0.00 -7.42
C PRO A 25 -7.83 -0.10 -5.90
N MET A 26 -8.61 -0.98 -5.29
CA MET A 26 -8.65 -1.18 -3.84
C MET A 26 -7.83 -2.40 -3.37
N ALA A 27 -7.39 -3.27 -4.27
CA ALA A 27 -6.65 -4.49 -3.93
C ALA A 27 -5.17 -4.35 -4.28
N PHE A 28 -4.31 -4.56 -3.28
CA PHE A 28 -2.84 -4.50 -3.37
C PHE A 28 -2.21 -5.88 -3.09
N GLN A 29 -2.88 -6.93 -3.53
CA GLN A 29 -2.41 -8.30 -3.39
C GLN A 29 -2.38 -8.92 -4.78
N ASN A 30 -1.19 -9.21 -5.28
CA ASN A 30 -1.00 -9.90 -6.55
C ASN A 30 0.39 -10.54 -6.60
N VAL A 31 0.54 -11.50 -7.50
CA VAL A 31 1.84 -12.06 -7.88
C VAL A 31 2.59 -11.01 -8.71
N TYR A 32 3.91 -10.96 -8.56
CA TYR A 32 4.74 -10.06 -9.35
C TYR A 32 4.91 -10.59 -10.78
N ASP A 33 4.58 -9.75 -11.75
CA ASP A 33 4.97 -9.99 -13.14
C ASP A 33 6.46 -9.66 -13.31
N ILE A 34 7.22 -10.62 -13.84
CA ILE A 34 8.65 -10.45 -14.14
C ILE A 34 8.78 -10.22 -15.64
N THR A 35 9.14 -9.02 -16.04
CA THR A 35 9.11 -8.60 -17.46
C THR A 35 10.14 -7.54 -17.78
N PRO A 36 10.70 -7.51 -19.00
CA PRO A 36 11.47 -6.36 -19.46
C PRO A 36 10.61 -5.08 -19.44
N LEU A 37 11.24 -3.94 -19.13
CA LEU A 37 10.54 -2.64 -19.07
C LEU A 37 9.82 -2.30 -20.39
N SER A 38 10.39 -2.67 -21.54
CA SER A 38 9.79 -2.46 -22.87
C SER A 38 8.48 -3.23 -23.08
N LYS A 39 8.30 -4.34 -22.35
CA LYS A 39 7.13 -5.23 -22.43
C LYS A 39 6.17 -5.05 -21.26
N ALA A 40 6.49 -4.18 -20.30
CA ALA A 40 5.65 -3.92 -19.15
C ALA A 40 4.28 -3.38 -19.60
N GLN A 41 3.21 -3.90 -18.99
CA GLN A 41 1.84 -3.51 -19.32
C GLN A 41 1.56 -2.07 -18.84
N PRO A 42 0.71 -1.30 -19.55
CA PRO A 42 0.31 0.04 -19.14
C PRO A 42 -0.74 0.01 -18.00
N LYS A 43 -0.53 -0.88 -17.03
CA LYS A 43 -1.38 -1.02 -15.85
C LYS A 43 -0.72 -0.39 -14.63
N LEU A 44 -1.52 -0.07 -13.64
CA LEU A 44 -1.00 0.41 -12.35
C LEU A 44 -0.34 -0.75 -11.59
N ALA A 45 0.88 -0.51 -11.14
CA ALA A 45 1.57 -1.36 -10.17
C ALA A 45 1.71 -0.62 -8.84
N PHE A 46 1.50 -1.34 -7.73
CA PHE A 46 1.70 -0.80 -6.39
C PHE A 46 3.14 -1.03 -5.91
N LEU A 47 3.56 -0.35 -4.84
CA LEU A 47 4.89 -0.53 -4.27
C LEU A 47 4.94 -1.76 -3.31
N PRO A 48 6.12 -2.38 -3.16
CA PRO A 48 7.40 -2.05 -3.80
C PRO A 48 7.49 -2.53 -5.24
N VAL A 49 8.25 -1.80 -6.05
CA VAL A 49 8.61 -2.20 -7.42
C VAL A 49 10.13 -2.29 -7.51
N THR A 50 10.65 -3.39 -8.04
CA THR A 50 12.09 -3.60 -8.20
C THR A 50 12.45 -3.68 -9.68
N VAL A 51 13.56 -3.05 -10.05
CA VAL A 51 14.18 -3.17 -11.38
C VAL A 51 15.58 -3.73 -11.22
N ASP A 52 15.84 -4.85 -11.87
CA ASP A 52 17.16 -5.49 -11.89
C ASP A 52 18.02 -4.86 -12.99
N CYS A 53 18.96 -4.03 -12.57
CA CYS A 53 19.91 -3.33 -13.45
C CYS A 53 21.22 -4.12 -13.67
N GLY A 54 21.23 -5.41 -13.40
CA GLY A 54 22.39 -6.29 -13.55
C GLY A 54 23.31 -6.27 -12.33
N SER A 55 24.18 -5.26 -12.22
CA SER A 55 25.10 -5.14 -11.07
C SER A 55 24.42 -4.68 -9.78
N VAL A 56 23.27 -4.03 -9.89
CA VAL A 56 22.49 -3.55 -8.75
C VAL A 56 21.00 -3.74 -9.00
N LYS A 57 20.22 -3.82 -7.92
CA LYS A 57 18.77 -3.75 -7.98
C LYS A 57 18.29 -2.44 -7.38
N LEU A 58 17.35 -1.81 -8.07
CA LEU A 58 16.68 -0.59 -7.64
C LEU A 58 15.26 -0.93 -7.19
N THR A 59 14.99 -0.74 -5.90
CA THR A 59 13.65 -0.92 -5.37
C THR A 59 13.03 0.43 -5.05
N LEU A 60 11.91 0.73 -5.73
CA LEU A 60 11.13 1.92 -5.50
C LEU A 60 10.20 1.71 -4.31
N LEU A 61 10.29 2.61 -3.35
CA LEU A 61 9.55 2.62 -2.10
C LEU A 61 9.02 4.03 -1.79
N GLU A 62 8.25 4.13 -0.73
CA GLU A 62 7.71 5.38 -0.24
C GLU A 62 7.81 5.43 1.28
N SER A 63 8.10 6.59 1.85
CA SER A 63 8.17 6.78 3.30
C SER A 63 7.51 8.08 3.72
N ASP A 64 7.11 8.16 4.98
CA ASP A 64 6.49 9.33 5.62
C ASP A 64 5.21 9.78 4.89
N LEU A 65 4.39 8.82 4.52
CA LEU A 65 3.14 9.06 3.78
C LEU A 65 2.05 9.55 4.73
N GLU A 66 1.99 10.86 4.93
CA GLU A 66 1.00 11.52 5.78
C GLU A 66 0.14 12.51 4.99
N ALA A 67 -1.17 12.34 5.06
CA ALA A 67 -2.17 13.23 4.44
C ALA A 67 -1.82 13.63 2.99
N TYR A 68 -1.34 12.66 2.22
CA TYR A 68 -0.96 12.81 0.82
C TYR A 68 -1.21 11.48 0.08
N PRO A 69 -1.60 11.49 -1.21
CA PRO A 69 -1.83 10.25 -1.93
C PRO A 69 -0.54 9.45 -2.13
N GLY A 70 -0.60 8.14 -1.87
CA GLY A 70 0.47 7.21 -2.17
C GLY A 70 0.74 7.09 -3.67
N VAL A 71 1.96 6.70 -4.02
CA VAL A 71 2.35 6.56 -5.41
C VAL A 71 2.09 5.14 -5.90
N PHE A 72 1.45 5.05 -7.05
CA PHE A 72 1.49 3.89 -7.94
C PHE A 72 2.47 4.18 -9.07
N VAL A 73 2.90 3.15 -9.77
CA VAL A 73 3.69 3.33 -10.99
C VAL A 73 3.00 2.68 -12.18
N GLN A 74 3.29 3.22 -13.36
CA GLN A 74 2.81 2.71 -14.63
C GLN A 74 3.94 2.75 -15.63
N SER A 75 4.05 1.74 -16.49
CA SER A 75 5.06 1.73 -17.55
C SER A 75 4.87 2.90 -18.52
N GLN A 76 5.97 3.45 -19.01
CA GLN A 76 5.98 4.44 -20.08
C GLN A 76 6.15 3.71 -21.41
N GLN A 77 5.07 3.63 -22.20
CA GLN A 77 5.12 2.95 -23.49
C GLN A 77 6.17 3.58 -24.40
N GLY A 78 6.99 2.74 -25.03
CA GLY A 78 8.07 3.17 -25.92
C GLY A 78 9.33 3.71 -25.22
N LYS A 79 9.43 3.57 -23.90
CA LYS A 79 10.59 3.97 -23.08
C LYS A 79 10.91 2.89 -22.06
N TYR A 80 12.15 2.85 -21.60
CA TYR A 80 12.55 2.04 -20.47
C TYR A 80 12.31 2.84 -19.17
N GLY A 81 11.04 2.99 -18.80
CA GLY A 81 10.73 3.88 -17.69
C GLY A 81 9.38 3.59 -17.02
N LEU A 82 9.29 4.07 -15.80
CA LEU A 82 8.09 4.05 -14.97
C LEU A 82 7.70 5.48 -14.61
N LYS A 83 6.42 5.80 -14.67
CA LYS A 83 5.89 7.10 -14.21
C LYS A 83 5.05 6.91 -12.96
N GLY A 84 5.15 7.82 -12.02
CA GLY A 84 4.30 7.89 -10.84
C GLY A 84 2.86 8.31 -11.20
N VAL A 85 1.90 7.58 -10.65
CA VAL A 85 0.46 7.86 -10.76
C VAL A 85 -0.10 7.98 -9.36
N PHE A 86 -0.92 9.00 -9.14
CA PHE A 86 -1.50 9.31 -7.84
C PHE A 86 -3.01 9.35 -7.91
N ALA A 87 -3.68 8.98 -6.83
CA ALA A 87 -5.12 9.16 -6.72
C ALA A 87 -5.47 10.64 -6.82
N PRO A 88 -6.42 11.02 -7.72
CA PRO A 88 -6.91 12.39 -7.77
C PRO A 88 -7.62 12.78 -6.46
N TYR A 89 -7.63 14.07 -6.15
CA TYR A 89 -8.33 14.57 -4.98
C TYR A 89 -9.85 14.35 -5.12
N PRO A 90 -10.56 13.93 -4.07
CA PRO A 90 -12.01 13.76 -4.10
C PRO A 90 -12.73 15.07 -4.39
N ALA A 91 -13.62 15.07 -5.38
CA ALA A 91 -14.56 16.17 -5.64
C ALA A 91 -15.89 15.94 -4.94
N LYS A 92 -16.40 14.71 -5.01
CA LYS A 92 -17.62 14.28 -4.32
C LYS A 92 -17.43 12.91 -3.68
N THR A 93 -18.08 12.71 -2.55
CA THR A 93 -18.18 11.44 -1.85
C THR A 93 -19.63 11.04 -1.67
N ASP A 94 -19.88 9.73 -1.55
CA ASP A 94 -21.13 9.15 -1.12
C ASP A 94 -20.83 8.15 0.00
N PHE A 95 -21.87 7.60 0.61
CA PHE A 95 -21.71 6.81 1.83
C PHE A 95 -22.25 5.38 1.68
N TYR A 96 -21.42 4.38 2.01
CA TYR A 96 -21.84 2.99 2.14
C TYR A 96 -22.45 2.72 3.52
N PRO A 97 -23.78 2.63 3.67
CA PRO A 97 -24.43 2.46 4.99
C PRO A 97 -23.98 1.20 5.71
N TRP A 98 -23.78 0.10 4.97
CA TRP A 98 -23.42 -1.19 5.55
C TRP A 98 -21.96 -1.26 6.02
N ARG A 99 -21.05 -0.48 5.41
CA ARG A 99 -19.65 -0.34 5.86
C ARG A 99 -19.43 0.87 6.75
N LYS A 100 -20.40 1.77 6.84
CA LYS A 100 -20.26 3.08 7.51
C LYS A 100 -19.02 3.83 7.03
N GLN A 101 -18.82 3.83 5.73
CA GLN A 101 -17.62 4.36 5.08
C GLN A 101 -17.99 5.25 3.91
N GLU A 102 -17.32 6.39 3.78
CA GLU A 102 -17.39 7.21 2.58
C GLU A 102 -16.60 6.58 1.43
N TYR A 103 -17.08 6.77 0.22
CA TYR A 103 -16.36 6.43 -1.01
C TYR A 103 -16.43 7.57 -2.01
N VAL A 104 -15.41 7.70 -2.87
CA VAL A 104 -15.30 8.77 -3.83
C VAL A 104 -16.15 8.46 -5.06
N THR A 105 -17.03 9.38 -5.44
CA THR A 105 -17.87 9.29 -6.64
C THR A 105 -17.37 10.16 -7.77
N GLU A 106 -16.74 11.30 -7.47
CA GLU A 106 -16.13 12.18 -8.45
C GLU A 106 -14.77 12.66 -7.96
N THR A 107 -13.85 12.85 -8.90
CA THR A 107 -12.48 13.33 -8.63
C THR A 107 -12.20 14.64 -9.34
N THR A 108 -11.23 15.40 -8.82
CA THR A 108 -10.68 16.61 -9.43
C THR A 108 -9.53 16.28 -10.40
N ASP A 109 -8.99 17.29 -11.04
CA ASP A 109 -7.81 17.23 -11.91
C ASP A 109 -6.47 17.42 -11.15
N PHE A 110 -6.52 17.58 -9.83
CA PHE A 110 -5.35 17.69 -8.95
C PHE A 110 -5.35 16.61 -7.86
N ILE A 111 -4.20 16.37 -7.24
CA ILE A 111 -3.99 15.24 -6.30
C ILE A 111 -4.09 15.64 -4.82
N SER A 112 -3.91 16.92 -4.50
CA SER A 112 -3.99 17.39 -3.11
C SER A 112 -4.23 18.90 -3.02
N ARG A 113 -4.75 19.32 -1.86
CA ARG A 113 -4.82 20.73 -1.46
C ARG A 113 -3.92 20.94 -0.25
N SER A 114 -3.04 21.93 -0.30
CA SER A 114 -2.17 22.29 0.80
C SER A 114 -2.37 23.76 1.18
N ARG A 115 -2.31 24.04 2.48
CA ARG A 115 -2.27 25.43 2.99
C ARG A 115 -0.84 25.72 3.42
N GLY A 116 -0.21 26.71 2.75
CA GLY A 116 1.17 27.07 3.03
C GLY A 116 2.19 25.96 2.70
N SER A 117 3.31 25.96 3.41
CA SER A 117 4.38 24.97 3.28
C SER A 117 4.06 23.71 4.09
N ARG A 118 4.50 22.56 3.58
CA ARG A 118 4.42 21.27 4.26
C ARG A 118 5.58 20.36 3.84
N SER A 119 5.84 19.33 4.62
CA SER A 119 6.66 18.20 4.19
C SER A 119 5.86 17.28 3.27
N TYR A 120 6.54 16.67 2.31
CA TYR A 120 5.98 15.71 1.39
C TYR A 120 6.57 14.32 1.65
N PRO A 121 5.85 13.25 1.30
CA PRO A 121 6.39 11.91 1.40
C PRO A 121 7.69 11.73 0.60
N TRP A 122 8.59 10.91 1.12
CA TRP A 122 9.79 10.52 0.43
C TRP A 122 9.49 9.52 -0.69
N ARG A 123 10.10 9.74 -1.85
CA ARG A 123 10.21 8.73 -2.90
C ARG A 123 11.59 8.12 -2.77
N VAL A 124 11.64 6.86 -2.38
CA VAL A 124 12.87 6.17 -1.98
C VAL A 124 13.30 5.22 -3.08
N LEU A 125 14.55 5.30 -3.48
CA LEU A 125 15.21 4.31 -4.33
C LEU A 125 16.23 3.57 -3.45
N ALA A 126 15.87 2.37 -3.01
CA ALA A 126 16.81 1.49 -2.33
C ALA A 126 17.67 0.79 -3.39
N ILE A 127 18.98 0.97 -3.29
CA ILE A 127 19.97 0.37 -4.18
C ILE A 127 20.63 -0.77 -3.44
N THR A 128 20.59 -1.98 -3.98
CA THR A 128 21.22 -3.17 -3.39
C THR A 128 22.03 -3.92 -4.43
N GLU A 129 23.22 -4.39 -4.03
CA GLU A 129 24.08 -5.24 -4.88
C GLU A 129 23.70 -6.72 -4.75
N LYS A 130 23.16 -7.11 -3.60
CA LYS A 130 22.76 -8.48 -3.28
C LYS A 130 21.28 -8.56 -2.97
N ASP A 131 20.63 -9.64 -3.38
CA ASP A 131 19.20 -9.88 -3.12
C ASP A 131 18.93 -10.00 -1.61
N THR A 132 19.88 -10.52 -0.85
CA THR A 132 19.82 -10.66 0.61
C THR A 132 19.77 -9.32 1.35
N ASP A 133 20.17 -8.23 0.72
CA ASP A 133 20.19 -6.89 1.33
C ASP A 133 18.82 -6.20 1.21
N MET A 134 17.96 -6.65 0.27
CA MET A 134 16.64 -6.08 0.09
C MET A 134 15.72 -6.22 1.31
N PRO A 135 15.54 -7.42 1.90
CA PRO A 135 14.62 -7.59 3.03
C PRO A 135 15.10 -6.95 4.33
N VAL A 136 16.40 -6.65 4.44
CA VAL A 136 16.97 -5.99 5.63
C VAL A 136 17.18 -4.48 5.45
N ASN A 137 16.76 -3.94 4.30
CA ASN A 137 16.84 -2.51 4.02
C ASN A 137 15.86 -1.73 4.90
N ASN A 138 16.36 -0.76 5.65
CA ASN A 138 15.56 0.03 6.60
C ASN A 138 15.38 1.51 6.20
N LEU A 139 15.65 1.87 4.95
CA LEU A 139 15.55 3.26 4.47
C LEU A 139 14.17 3.89 4.70
N VAL A 140 13.10 3.08 4.56
CA VAL A 140 11.74 3.56 4.80
C VAL A 140 11.57 4.04 6.24
N TYR A 141 12.12 3.31 7.20
CA TYR A 141 12.09 3.69 8.62
C TYR A 141 13.03 4.83 8.94
N ALA A 142 14.23 4.85 8.35
CA ALA A 142 15.23 5.89 8.57
C ALA A 142 14.78 7.27 8.07
N LEU A 143 13.91 7.31 7.05
CA LEU A 143 13.37 8.52 6.46
C LEU A 143 12.01 8.92 7.05
N ALA A 144 11.41 8.07 7.86
CA ALA A 144 10.13 8.36 8.48
C ALA A 144 10.26 9.41 9.58
N SER A 145 9.20 10.16 9.80
CA SER A 145 9.08 11.07 10.95
C SER A 145 9.23 10.30 12.27
N PRO A 146 9.77 10.92 13.31
CA PRO A 146 9.92 10.28 14.62
C PRO A 146 8.60 9.74 15.16
N ASN A 147 8.69 8.64 15.90
CA ASN A 147 7.53 8.07 16.58
C ASN A 147 6.87 9.11 17.51
N ARG A 148 5.58 9.32 17.36
CA ARG A 148 4.75 10.25 18.15
C ARG A 148 3.99 9.57 19.29
N ILE A 149 4.07 8.25 19.40
CA ILE A 149 3.53 7.49 20.52
C ILE A 149 4.57 7.53 21.63
N GLY A 150 4.30 8.25 22.71
CA GLY A 150 5.26 8.44 23.80
C GLY A 150 5.62 7.14 24.52
N ASP A 151 4.62 6.40 25.00
CA ASP A 151 4.79 5.11 25.65
C ASP A 151 4.30 3.97 24.75
N THR A 152 5.20 3.07 24.38
CA THR A 152 4.93 1.89 23.56
C THR A 152 5.01 0.58 24.37
N SER A 153 5.19 0.63 25.68
CA SER A 153 5.35 -0.55 26.57
C SER A 153 4.14 -1.49 26.59
N TRP A 154 2.97 -0.96 26.22
CA TRP A 154 1.72 -1.73 26.12
C TRP A 154 1.65 -2.60 24.86
N ILE A 155 2.48 -2.34 23.85
CA ILE A 155 2.52 -3.13 22.62
C ILE A 155 3.25 -4.44 22.90
N LYS A 156 2.51 -5.55 22.80
CA LYS A 156 3.07 -6.90 22.99
C LYS A 156 2.80 -7.73 21.75
N THR A 157 3.77 -8.49 21.34
CA THR A 157 3.58 -9.52 20.32
C THR A 157 2.84 -10.71 20.91
N GLY A 158 2.03 -11.39 20.10
CA GLY A 158 1.24 -12.52 20.59
C GLY A 158 0.33 -13.12 19.53
N LYS A 159 -0.49 -14.05 19.93
CA LYS A 159 -1.53 -14.62 19.09
C LYS A 159 -2.67 -13.61 18.92
N VAL A 160 -3.26 -13.61 17.73
CA VAL A 160 -4.41 -12.75 17.41
C VAL A 160 -5.62 -13.62 17.06
N ALA A 161 -6.74 -13.39 17.72
CA ALA A 161 -8.02 -13.92 17.27
C ALA A 161 -8.56 -13.01 16.15
N TRP A 162 -8.35 -13.44 14.91
CA TRP A 162 -8.73 -12.66 13.74
C TRP A 162 -10.14 -13.04 13.29
N ASP A 163 -11.08 -12.16 13.55
CA ASP A 163 -12.51 -12.31 13.30
C ASP A 163 -12.85 -12.48 11.80
N TRP A 164 -12.16 -11.76 10.93
CA TRP A 164 -12.39 -11.80 9.48
C TRP A 164 -12.03 -13.15 8.83
N TRP A 165 -11.09 -13.89 9.41
CA TRP A 165 -10.63 -15.16 8.85
C TRP A 165 -11.76 -16.18 8.63
N ASN A 166 -12.76 -16.21 9.51
CA ASN A 166 -13.94 -17.06 9.43
C ASN A 166 -15.23 -16.28 9.15
N ASP A 167 -15.14 -15.13 8.49
CA ASP A 167 -16.28 -14.29 8.09
C ASP A 167 -17.15 -13.88 9.27
N TRP A 168 -16.54 -13.46 10.38
CA TRP A 168 -17.21 -13.10 11.65
C TRP A 168 -18.18 -14.17 12.17
N ASN A 169 -18.03 -15.42 11.74
CA ASN A 169 -18.95 -16.49 12.02
C ASN A 169 -18.61 -17.16 13.36
N LEU A 170 -19.55 -17.16 14.28
CA LEU A 170 -19.48 -17.86 15.56
C LEU A 170 -20.63 -18.85 15.66
N LYS A 171 -20.34 -20.04 16.21
CA LYS A 171 -21.35 -21.08 16.50
C LYS A 171 -21.47 -21.27 18.02
N GLY A 172 -22.66 -21.61 18.47
CA GLY A 172 -22.93 -21.89 19.90
C GLY A 172 -22.93 -20.64 20.81
N VAL A 173 -23.15 -19.47 20.24
CA VAL A 173 -23.29 -18.20 20.98
C VAL A 173 -24.74 -17.76 21.07
N PRO A 174 -25.17 -17.07 22.16
CA PRO A 174 -26.56 -16.66 22.38
C PRO A 174 -26.93 -15.35 21.62
N PHE A 175 -26.14 -14.92 20.67
CA PHE A 175 -26.36 -13.71 19.88
C PHE A 175 -26.11 -13.97 18.40
N LYS A 176 -26.53 -13.05 17.52
CA LYS A 176 -26.26 -13.12 16.08
C LYS A 176 -24.83 -12.67 15.82
N ALA A 177 -23.99 -13.60 15.36
CA ALA A 177 -22.62 -13.29 14.94
C ALA A 177 -22.59 -12.35 13.72
N GLY A 178 -21.56 -11.51 13.62
CA GLY A 178 -21.37 -10.53 12.56
C GLY A 178 -20.52 -9.34 13.01
N ILE A 179 -20.55 -8.26 12.25
CA ILE A 179 -19.84 -7.00 12.62
C ILE A 179 -20.66 -6.27 13.69
N ASN A 180 -20.51 -6.70 14.95
CA ASN A 180 -21.18 -6.11 16.11
C ASN A 180 -20.37 -6.29 17.40
N MET A 181 -20.74 -5.53 18.42
CA MET A 181 -20.03 -5.47 19.70
C MET A 181 -19.91 -6.84 20.39
N ASP A 182 -20.96 -7.64 20.36
CA ASP A 182 -20.97 -8.94 21.05
C ASP A 182 -20.00 -9.92 20.39
N THR A 183 -19.93 -9.93 19.07
CA THR A 183 -18.95 -10.71 18.31
C THR A 183 -17.53 -10.30 18.67
N TYR A 184 -17.23 -9.01 18.68
CA TYR A 184 -15.87 -8.54 19.00
C TYR A 184 -15.48 -8.80 20.45
N LYS A 185 -16.38 -8.62 21.40
CA LYS A 185 -16.14 -9.00 22.81
C LYS A 185 -15.80 -10.48 22.92
N TYR A 186 -16.55 -11.34 22.23
CA TYR A 186 -16.28 -12.77 22.22
C TYR A 186 -14.87 -13.09 21.71
N TYR A 187 -14.44 -12.49 20.62
CA TYR A 187 -13.09 -12.69 20.08
C TYR A 187 -12.01 -12.16 21.03
N ILE A 188 -12.22 -11.02 21.66
CA ILE A 188 -11.28 -10.46 22.65
C ILE A 188 -11.16 -11.39 23.85
N ASP A 189 -12.28 -11.87 24.39
CA ASP A 189 -12.31 -12.81 25.51
C ASP A 189 -11.66 -14.15 25.14
N PHE A 190 -11.88 -14.63 23.92
CA PHE A 190 -11.23 -15.83 23.42
C PHE A 190 -9.71 -15.65 23.34
N ALA A 191 -9.25 -14.55 22.76
CA ALA A 191 -7.82 -14.24 22.67
C ALA A 191 -7.19 -14.14 24.06
N SER A 192 -7.83 -13.45 24.99
CA SER A 192 -7.34 -13.30 26.38
C SER A 192 -7.18 -14.64 27.10
N ARG A 193 -8.08 -15.60 26.85
CA ARG A 193 -8.03 -16.93 27.50
C ARG A 193 -7.02 -17.89 26.87
N ASN A 194 -6.64 -17.66 25.62
CA ASN A 194 -5.79 -18.58 24.85
C ASN A 194 -4.36 -18.05 24.58
N GLY A 195 -3.99 -16.92 25.16
CA GLY A 195 -2.64 -16.33 25.15
C GLY A 195 -2.30 -15.56 23.91
#